data_7cdfc364c230eb0d19e479e28d819c8b
#
_entry.id   7cdfc364c230eb0d19e479e28d819c8b
#
_cell.length_a   1.000
_cell.length_b   1.000
_cell.length_c   1.000
_cell.angle_alpha   90.00
_cell.angle_beta   90.00
_cell.angle_gamma   90.00
#
_symmetry.space_group_name_H-M   'P 1'
#
loop_
_entity.id
_entity.type
_entity.pdbx_description
1 polymer ?
#
loop_
_entity_poly.entity_id
_entity_poly.type
_entity_poly.pdbx_seq_one_letter_code
_entity_poly.pdbx_strand_id
1 'polypeptide(L)'
;MSLEGKVYDYLNKAVETGRENGMQFVVFHKDKCIVNANVGYTDFSKTEKITEDHIFPIFSTTKGICATLVHIMAERGKLDYNQKVSHYWPGFKANVTVGQILGMTAGLYREQSDLIASDFLDWNYMASRMCELTPLETPGVNFTYHTMTFGWLAGNLACLASGKDFQTLLEEEIKQPLGLKNLYVGAPKEVAEKVVNIVDEPYINDGDFIVDQERDIKKGWCRGPFYQWMNTNLGRMSIAPAASGVSSAMDIAKHYASFVGYKKPLISKNQLIKALEDNRFSTQWGYRGYGYQFSFMDNDKSLDKVRFGHNGYNGSFGFCDTKNELSFAFNKNYKSDKTINGEILNEFYKML
;
A
#
# COMPACT_ATOMS: atom_id res chain seq x y z
N MET A 1 33.46 -4.26 -2.54
CA MET A 1 32.15 -4.89 -2.32
C MET A 1 31.15 -4.24 -3.26
N SER A 2 30.31 -5.01 -3.93
CA SER A 2 29.21 -4.47 -4.77
C SER A 2 28.18 -3.72 -3.93
N LEU A 3 27.38 -2.86 -4.56
CA LEU A 3 26.27 -2.17 -3.88
C LEU A 3 25.32 -3.17 -3.20
N GLU A 4 24.92 -4.21 -3.95
CA GLU A 4 24.06 -5.28 -3.42
C GLU A 4 24.71 -5.99 -2.23
N GLY A 5 26.01 -6.27 -2.27
CA GLY A 5 26.74 -6.86 -1.14
C GLY A 5 26.73 -5.98 0.10
N LYS A 6 26.92 -4.66 -0.03
CA LYS A 6 26.83 -3.72 1.10
C LYS A 6 25.42 -3.72 1.72
N VAL A 7 24.37 -3.75 0.88
CA VAL A 7 22.97 -3.83 1.33
C VAL A 7 22.72 -5.13 2.05
N TYR A 8 23.20 -6.25 1.49
CA TYR A 8 23.04 -7.57 2.10
C TYR A 8 23.66 -7.64 3.50
N ASP A 9 24.87 -7.10 3.66
CA ASP A 9 25.58 -7.05 4.97
C ASP A 9 24.81 -6.19 5.98
N TYR A 10 24.29 -5.03 5.54
CA TYR A 10 23.47 -4.15 6.40
C TYR A 10 22.21 -4.87 6.90
N LEU A 11 21.49 -5.55 6.00
CA LEU A 11 20.27 -6.28 6.35
C LEU A 11 20.56 -7.50 7.25
N ASN A 12 21.62 -8.27 6.94
CA ASN A 12 22.02 -9.39 7.78
C ASN A 12 22.38 -8.94 9.20
N LYS A 13 23.08 -7.81 9.35
CA LYS A 13 23.38 -7.25 10.66
C LYS A 13 22.12 -6.91 11.45
N ALA A 14 21.05 -6.43 10.78
CA ALA A 14 19.77 -6.17 11.44
C ALA A 14 19.13 -7.47 11.97
N VAL A 15 19.25 -8.58 11.23
CA VAL A 15 18.77 -9.90 11.69
C VAL A 15 19.63 -10.45 12.84
N GLU A 16 20.95 -10.36 12.71
CA GLU A 16 21.90 -10.85 13.73
C GLU A 16 21.75 -10.11 15.06
N THR A 17 21.44 -8.82 15.02
CA THR A 17 21.22 -7.98 16.21
C THR A 17 19.79 -8.02 16.75
N GLY A 18 18.90 -8.83 16.14
CA GLY A 18 17.50 -8.98 16.56
C GLY A 18 16.61 -7.76 16.28
N ARG A 19 17.05 -6.82 15.45
CA ARG A 19 16.23 -5.67 15.02
C ARG A 19 15.17 -6.07 14.00
N GLU A 20 15.46 -7.09 13.18
CA GLU A 20 14.57 -7.65 12.18
C GLU A 20 14.66 -9.19 12.19
N ASN A 21 13.65 -9.87 11.58
CA ASN A 21 13.65 -11.32 11.47
C ASN A 21 13.77 -11.78 10.03
N GLY A 22 12.88 -11.36 9.14
CA GLY A 22 12.89 -11.70 7.72
C GLY A 22 12.50 -10.51 6.86
N MET A 23 13.25 -10.27 5.79
CA MET A 23 13.11 -9.09 4.96
C MET A 23 13.39 -9.37 3.49
N GLN A 24 12.76 -8.56 2.64
CA GLN A 24 13.12 -8.36 1.23
C GLN A 24 13.36 -6.88 0.99
N PHE A 25 14.45 -6.52 0.31
CA PHE A 25 14.71 -5.16 -0.16
C PHE A 25 15.13 -5.20 -1.62
N VAL A 26 14.35 -4.57 -2.48
CA VAL A 26 14.56 -4.56 -3.93
C VAL A 26 14.66 -3.12 -4.41
N VAL A 27 15.66 -2.86 -5.27
CA VAL A 27 15.86 -1.56 -5.90
C VAL A 27 16.04 -1.73 -7.40
N PHE A 28 15.29 -0.93 -8.17
CA PHE A 28 15.52 -0.74 -9.59
C PHE A 28 16.10 0.63 -9.87
N HIS A 29 17.01 0.71 -10.83
CA HIS A 29 17.34 1.92 -11.54
C HIS A 29 16.79 1.78 -12.96
N LYS A 30 15.76 2.56 -13.29
CA LYS A 30 14.97 2.38 -14.54
C LYS A 30 14.44 0.95 -14.68
N ASP A 31 14.88 0.24 -15.70
CA ASP A 31 14.49 -1.14 -16.02
C ASP A 31 15.41 -2.21 -15.40
N LYS A 32 16.52 -1.79 -14.78
CA LYS A 32 17.52 -2.69 -14.23
C LYS A 32 17.34 -2.86 -12.73
N CYS A 33 17.14 -4.10 -12.27
CA CYS A 33 17.26 -4.46 -10.86
C CYS A 33 18.74 -4.35 -10.45
N ILE A 34 19.04 -3.47 -9.49
CA ILE A 34 20.38 -3.21 -8.97
C ILE A 34 20.61 -3.75 -7.56
N VAL A 35 19.54 -4.08 -6.84
CA VAL A 35 19.53 -4.79 -5.56
C VAL A 35 18.34 -5.73 -5.51
N ASN A 36 18.56 -6.99 -5.13
CA ASN A 36 17.53 -7.98 -4.79
C ASN A 36 17.97 -8.75 -3.54
N ALA A 37 17.92 -8.10 -2.39
CA ALA A 37 18.39 -8.66 -1.14
C ALA A 37 17.23 -9.29 -0.36
N ASN A 38 17.37 -10.59 -0.08
CA ASN A 38 16.41 -11.41 0.66
C ASN A 38 17.15 -12.02 1.83
N VAL A 39 16.79 -11.67 3.07
CA VAL A 39 17.55 -12.04 4.26
C VAL A 39 16.66 -12.46 5.42
N GLY A 40 17.23 -13.28 6.31
CA GLY A 40 16.55 -13.74 7.51
C GLY A 40 15.59 -14.90 7.25
N TYR A 41 14.53 -15.00 8.04
CA TYR A 41 13.72 -16.20 8.17
C TYR A 41 12.22 -15.88 8.17
N THR A 42 11.40 -16.89 7.84
CA THR A 42 9.93 -16.76 7.85
C THR A 42 9.35 -16.63 9.25
N ASP A 43 10.05 -17.13 10.26
CA ASP A 43 9.68 -17.05 11.67
C ASP A 43 10.91 -17.12 12.61
N PHE A 44 10.68 -17.09 13.93
CA PHE A 44 11.74 -17.18 14.93
C PHE A 44 12.34 -18.57 15.09
N SER A 45 11.74 -19.63 14.55
CA SER A 45 12.33 -20.98 14.57
C SER A 45 13.57 -21.09 13.67
N LYS A 46 13.72 -20.14 12.72
CA LYS A 46 14.82 -20.03 11.76
C LYS A 46 15.01 -21.29 10.91
N THR A 47 13.92 -21.99 10.62
CA THR A 47 13.96 -23.21 9.80
C THR A 47 13.89 -22.92 8.32
N GLU A 48 13.22 -21.85 7.90
CA GLU A 48 13.05 -21.49 6.51
C GLU A 48 13.56 -20.06 6.25
N LYS A 49 14.50 -19.93 5.29
CA LYS A 49 15.08 -18.65 4.87
C LYS A 49 14.14 -17.89 3.94
N ILE A 50 14.11 -16.57 4.06
CA ILE A 50 13.43 -15.71 3.10
C ILE A 50 14.11 -15.81 1.74
N THR A 51 13.29 -15.92 0.69
CA THR A 51 13.66 -15.89 -0.73
C THR A 51 12.87 -14.82 -1.48
N GLU A 52 13.19 -14.56 -2.75
CA GLU A 52 12.47 -13.60 -3.58
C GLU A 52 11.01 -14.00 -3.89
N ASP A 53 10.69 -15.29 -3.79
CA ASP A 53 9.34 -15.83 -4.05
C ASP A 53 8.39 -15.67 -2.87
N HIS A 54 8.90 -15.35 -1.68
CA HIS A 54 8.05 -15.15 -0.51
C HIS A 54 7.15 -13.93 -0.67
N ILE A 55 5.90 -14.10 -0.21
CA ILE A 55 4.84 -13.10 -0.25
C ILE A 55 4.58 -12.61 1.17
N PHE A 56 4.53 -11.29 1.34
CA PHE A 56 4.35 -10.64 2.64
C PHE A 56 3.05 -9.83 2.66
N PRO A 57 2.41 -9.67 3.83
CA PRO A 57 1.40 -8.64 4.03
C PRO A 57 2.01 -7.25 3.84
N ILE A 58 1.43 -6.44 2.95
CA ILE A 58 1.97 -5.10 2.64
C ILE A 58 1.13 -3.95 3.19
N PHE A 59 0.01 -4.27 3.83
CA PHE A 59 -0.88 -3.29 4.47
C PHE A 59 -1.16 -2.07 3.60
N SER A 60 -0.99 -0.87 4.15
CA SER A 60 -1.31 0.38 3.46
C SER A 60 -0.43 0.70 2.24
N THR A 61 0.65 -0.04 1.99
CA THR A 61 1.37 0.01 0.70
C THR A 61 0.42 -0.28 -0.46
N THR A 62 -0.63 -1.08 -0.22
CA THR A 62 -1.73 -1.37 -1.16
C THR A 62 -2.44 -0.12 -1.67
N LYS A 63 -2.51 0.96 -0.86
CA LYS A 63 -3.19 2.21 -1.26
C LYS A 63 -2.56 2.86 -2.48
N GLY A 64 -1.22 2.85 -2.58
CA GLY A 64 -0.52 3.39 -3.75
C GLY A 64 -0.85 2.60 -5.02
N ILE A 65 -0.99 1.28 -4.91
CA ILE A 65 -1.38 0.40 -6.02
C ILE A 65 -2.83 0.67 -6.44
N CYS A 66 -3.75 0.77 -5.45
CA CYS A 66 -5.15 1.12 -5.69
C CYS A 66 -5.28 2.50 -6.34
N ALA A 67 -4.53 3.50 -5.86
CA ALA A 67 -4.51 4.85 -6.43
C ALA A 67 -4.05 4.84 -7.89
N THR A 68 -3.05 4.03 -8.25
CA THR A 68 -2.58 3.89 -9.62
C THR A 68 -3.71 3.47 -10.57
N LEU A 69 -4.60 2.56 -10.17
CA LEU A 69 -5.77 2.17 -10.98
C LEU A 69 -6.71 3.37 -11.25
N VAL A 70 -6.94 4.20 -10.24
CA VAL A 70 -7.75 5.43 -10.41
C VAL A 70 -7.06 6.41 -11.37
N HIS A 71 -5.74 6.58 -11.25
CA HIS A 71 -4.98 7.46 -12.13
C HIS A 71 -4.95 6.98 -13.58
N ILE A 72 -4.91 5.67 -13.82
CA ILE A 72 -5.05 5.07 -15.15
C ILE A 72 -6.43 5.44 -15.73
N MET A 73 -7.50 5.36 -14.96
CA MET A 73 -8.84 5.75 -15.42
C MET A 73 -8.95 7.25 -15.65
N ALA A 74 -8.29 8.08 -14.83
CA ALA A 74 -8.26 9.52 -15.01
C ALA A 74 -7.48 9.93 -16.28
N GLU A 75 -6.34 9.30 -16.56
CA GLU A 75 -5.56 9.56 -17.77
C GLU A 75 -6.34 9.22 -19.04
N ARG A 76 -7.17 8.18 -18.99
CA ARG A 76 -8.05 7.77 -20.11
C ARG A 76 -9.31 8.65 -20.23
N GLY A 77 -9.44 9.69 -19.41
CA GLY A 77 -10.61 10.58 -19.40
C GLY A 77 -11.89 9.94 -18.85
N LYS A 78 -11.78 8.78 -18.18
CA LYS A 78 -12.93 8.08 -17.58
C LYS A 78 -13.27 8.57 -16.18
N LEU A 79 -12.34 9.24 -15.49
CA LEU A 79 -12.53 9.90 -14.21
C LEU A 79 -11.94 11.30 -14.23
N ASP A 80 -12.60 12.24 -13.56
CA ASP A 80 -12.11 13.60 -13.30
C ASP A 80 -12.05 13.82 -11.79
N TYR A 81 -10.91 14.27 -11.27
CA TYR A 81 -10.71 14.51 -9.83
C TYR A 81 -11.64 15.58 -9.28
N ASN A 82 -12.06 16.56 -10.09
CA ASN A 82 -12.96 17.63 -9.70
C ASN A 82 -14.44 17.23 -9.77
N GLN A 83 -14.76 16.11 -10.43
CA GLN A 83 -16.13 15.67 -10.58
C GLN A 83 -16.64 15.05 -9.30
N LYS A 84 -17.95 15.20 -9.04
CA LYS A 84 -18.63 14.57 -7.90
C LYS A 84 -18.64 13.06 -8.02
N VAL A 85 -18.43 12.35 -6.90
CA VAL A 85 -18.50 10.89 -6.83
C VAL A 85 -19.85 10.37 -7.31
N SER A 86 -20.95 11.04 -6.98
CA SER A 86 -22.31 10.68 -7.40
C SER A 86 -22.52 10.68 -8.93
N HIS A 87 -21.65 11.35 -9.70
CA HIS A 87 -21.67 11.28 -11.16
C HIS A 87 -21.30 9.88 -11.69
N TYR A 88 -20.33 9.24 -11.04
CA TYR A 88 -19.84 7.91 -11.41
C TYR A 88 -20.54 6.79 -10.62
N TRP A 89 -20.99 7.10 -9.41
CA TRP A 89 -21.55 6.15 -8.46
C TRP A 89 -22.98 6.57 -8.06
N PRO A 90 -23.98 6.16 -8.83
CA PRO A 90 -25.38 6.48 -8.55
C PRO A 90 -25.79 6.04 -7.14
N GLY A 91 -26.47 6.92 -6.42
CA GLY A 91 -26.89 6.68 -5.05
C GLY A 91 -25.87 7.00 -3.96
N PHE A 92 -24.63 7.38 -4.32
CA PHE A 92 -23.62 7.81 -3.36
C PHE A 92 -24.09 9.05 -2.59
N LYS A 93 -24.20 8.93 -1.25
CA LYS A 93 -24.88 9.95 -0.42
C LYS A 93 -24.03 11.18 -0.15
N ALA A 94 -22.72 11.03 0.00
CA ALA A 94 -21.85 12.14 0.34
C ALA A 94 -21.60 13.08 -0.85
N ASN A 95 -21.73 14.39 -0.62
CA ASN A 95 -21.47 15.40 -1.63
C ASN A 95 -19.96 15.72 -1.71
N VAL A 96 -19.18 14.79 -2.21
CA VAL A 96 -17.71 14.88 -2.29
C VAL A 96 -17.23 14.66 -3.72
N THR A 97 -16.01 15.11 -4.05
CA THR A 97 -15.36 14.87 -5.34
C THR A 97 -14.45 13.64 -5.29
N VAL A 98 -14.08 13.14 -6.48
CA VAL A 98 -13.08 12.08 -6.63
C VAL A 98 -11.74 12.49 -5.98
N GLY A 99 -11.29 13.73 -6.19
CA GLY A 99 -10.07 14.25 -5.58
C GLY A 99 -10.13 14.28 -4.06
N GLN A 100 -11.29 14.62 -3.47
CA GLN A 100 -11.46 14.59 -2.01
C GLN A 100 -11.36 13.17 -1.42
N ILE A 101 -11.84 12.15 -2.14
CA ILE A 101 -11.61 10.75 -1.76
C ILE A 101 -10.12 10.42 -1.80
N LEU A 102 -9.46 10.70 -2.93
CA LEU A 102 -8.05 10.36 -3.14
C LEU A 102 -7.12 11.15 -2.21
N GLY A 103 -7.42 12.41 -1.94
CA GLY A 103 -6.68 13.27 -1.02
C GLY A 103 -7.00 13.02 0.46
N MET A 104 -7.90 12.06 0.77
CA MET A 104 -8.35 11.74 2.13
C MET A 104 -8.89 12.96 2.89
N THR A 105 -9.61 13.82 2.17
CA THR A 105 -10.26 15.04 2.70
C THR A 105 -11.78 14.97 2.60
N ALA A 106 -12.32 13.79 2.28
CA ALA A 106 -13.75 13.58 2.13
C ALA A 106 -14.50 13.50 3.47
N GLY A 107 -13.81 13.32 4.61
CA GLY A 107 -14.42 13.09 5.92
C GLY A 107 -15.06 11.70 6.07
N LEU A 108 -14.77 10.75 5.16
CA LEU A 108 -15.37 9.40 5.09
C LEU A 108 -14.44 8.33 5.67
N TYR A 109 -13.76 8.62 6.74
CA TYR A 109 -12.67 7.79 7.30
C TYR A 109 -13.12 6.70 8.27
N ARG A 110 -14.40 6.62 8.64
CA ARG A 110 -14.95 5.56 9.49
C ARG A 110 -15.93 4.69 8.73
N GLU A 111 -15.68 3.40 8.75
CA GLU A 111 -16.64 2.37 8.39
C GLU A 111 -17.71 2.21 9.46
N GLN A 112 -18.84 1.62 9.08
CA GLN A 112 -19.95 1.40 10.03
C GLN A 112 -19.59 0.34 11.07
N SER A 113 -20.00 0.56 12.31
CA SER A 113 -19.63 -0.26 13.47
C SER A 113 -20.23 -1.68 13.50
N ASP A 114 -21.19 -1.97 12.63
CA ASP A 114 -21.84 -3.27 12.50
C ASP A 114 -21.14 -4.23 11.52
N LEU A 115 -20.13 -3.76 10.78
CA LEU A 115 -19.35 -4.61 9.87
C LEU A 115 -18.61 -5.71 10.64
N ILE A 116 -18.56 -6.89 10.02
CA ILE A 116 -17.80 -8.03 10.50
C ILE A 116 -16.66 -8.38 9.52
N ALA A 117 -15.66 -9.11 9.97
CA ALA A 117 -14.48 -9.38 9.16
C ALA A 117 -14.78 -10.13 7.83
N SER A 118 -15.80 -11.01 7.81
CA SER A 118 -16.21 -11.73 6.59
C SER A 118 -16.85 -10.82 5.54
N ASP A 119 -17.37 -9.65 5.92
CA ASP A 119 -17.96 -8.70 4.97
C ASP A 119 -16.93 -8.21 3.95
N PHE A 120 -15.64 -8.21 4.34
CA PHE A 120 -14.53 -7.79 3.48
C PHE A 120 -14.24 -8.78 2.34
N LEU A 121 -14.85 -9.94 2.33
CA LEU A 121 -14.85 -10.88 1.20
C LEU A 121 -15.87 -10.49 0.12
N ASP A 122 -16.89 -9.72 0.46
CA ASP A 122 -17.95 -9.31 -0.46
C ASP A 122 -17.76 -7.85 -0.90
N TRP A 123 -17.21 -7.69 -2.11
CA TRP A 123 -16.99 -6.38 -2.70
C TRP A 123 -18.28 -5.56 -2.84
N ASN A 124 -19.35 -6.17 -3.32
CA ASN A 124 -20.60 -5.46 -3.59
C ASN A 124 -21.25 -4.98 -2.30
N TYR A 125 -21.21 -5.82 -1.28
CA TYR A 125 -21.68 -5.44 0.05
C TYR A 125 -20.86 -4.27 0.60
N MET A 126 -19.52 -4.35 0.58
CA MET A 126 -18.67 -3.25 1.05
C MET A 126 -18.86 -1.97 0.24
N ALA A 127 -18.98 -2.06 -1.09
CA ALA A 127 -19.30 -0.90 -1.92
C ALA A 127 -20.64 -0.27 -1.53
N SER A 128 -21.69 -1.08 -1.31
CA SER A 128 -22.99 -0.57 -0.84
C SER A 128 -22.89 0.16 0.50
N ARG A 129 -22.07 -0.37 1.43
CA ARG A 129 -21.83 0.24 2.73
C ARG A 129 -21.07 1.57 2.62
N MET A 130 -20.12 1.68 1.70
CA MET A 130 -19.39 2.93 1.42
C MET A 130 -20.32 4.00 0.81
N CYS A 131 -21.29 3.59 0.00
CA CYS A 131 -22.29 4.48 -0.59
C CYS A 131 -23.14 5.23 0.44
N GLU A 132 -23.34 4.60 1.60
CA GLU A 132 -24.16 5.11 2.71
C GLU A 132 -23.41 6.07 3.66
N LEU A 133 -22.08 6.19 3.53
CA LEU A 133 -21.28 7.01 4.43
C LEU A 133 -21.64 8.49 4.34
N THR A 134 -21.63 9.16 5.49
CA THR A 134 -21.77 10.61 5.59
C THR A 134 -20.47 11.20 6.13
N PRO A 135 -20.05 12.38 5.61
CA PRO A 135 -18.84 13.03 6.10
C PRO A 135 -18.94 13.36 7.59
N LEU A 136 -17.89 13.02 8.34
CA LEU A 136 -17.75 13.38 9.77
C LEU A 136 -17.11 14.77 9.96
N GLU A 137 -16.55 15.32 8.88
CA GLU A 137 -15.93 16.65 8.82
C GLU A 137 -16.32 17.32 7.51
N THR A 138 -16.15 18.64 7.42
CA THR A 138 -16.43 19.39 6.18
C THR A 138 -15.47 18.92 5.07
N PRO A 139 -16.00 18.37 3.98
CA PRO A 139 -15.16 17.86 2.89
C PRO A 139 -14.24 18.92 2.30
N GLY A 140 -12.98 18.57 2.08
CA GLY A 140 -11.96 19.42 1.48
C GLY A 140 -11.25 20.36 2.47
N VAL A 141 -11.60 20.37 3.76
CA VAL A 141 -11.00 21.26 4.76
C VAL A 141 -9.84 20.60 5.49
N ASN A 142 -10.05 19.41 6.03
CA ASN A 142 -9.05 18.71 6.82
C ASN A 142 -8.61 17.42 6.12
N PHE A 143 -7.33 17.06 6.32
CA PHE A 143 -6.83 15.73 6.02
C PHE A 143 -7.06 14.82 7.23
N THR A 144 -7.79 13.72 7.02
CA THR A 144 -7.93 12.64 7.99
C THR A 144 -7.70 11.31 7.30
N TYR A 145 -6.74 10.55 7.79
CA TYR A 145 -6.33 9.31 7.11
C TYR A 145 -7.47 8.29 7.04
N HIS A 146 -7.91 7.98 5.82
CA HIS A 146 -8.96 7.00 5.55
C HIS A 146 -8.37 5.58 5.59
N THR A 147 -8.20 5.03 6.79
CA THR A 147 -7.43 3.80 7.04
C THR A 147 -7.90 2.63 6.19
N MET A 148 -9.20 2.31 6.22
CA MET A 148 -9.80 1.19 5.49
C MET A 148 -10.69 1.65 4.34
N THR A 149 -11.53 2.66 4.57
CA THR A 149 -12.54 3.12 3.62
C THR A 149 -11.96 3.60 2.29
N PHE A 150 -10.72 4.15 2.31
CA PHE A 150 -10.01 4.57 1.09
C PHE A 150 -10.03 3.51 0.00
N GLY A 151 -9.78 2.24 0.35
CA GLY A 151 -9.66 1.17 -0.63
C GLY A 151 -10.94 0.92 -1.41
N TRP A 152 -12.06 0.80 -0.71
CA TRP A 152 -13.35 0.58 -1.37
C TRP A 152 -13.88 1.84 -2.06
N LEU A 153 -13.66 3.02 -1.47
CA LEU A 153 -14.06 4.29 -2.09
C LEU A 153 -13.30 4.52 -3.41
N ALA A 154 -11.98 4.49 -3.38
CA ALA A 154 -11.14 4.72 -4.55
C ALA A 154 -11.21 3.55 -5.53
N GLY A 155 -11.12 2.30 -5.03
CA GLY A 155 -11.19 1.10 -5.85
C GLY A 155 -12.50 0.96 -6.61
N ASN A 156 -13.64 1.24 -5.95
CA ASN A 156 -14.94 1.15 -6.63
C ASN A 156 -15.12 2.24 -7.71
N LEU A 157 -14.56 3.43 -7.51
CA LEU A 157 -14.53 4.44 -8.56
C LEU A 157 -13.77 3.93 -9.80
N ALA A 158 -12.63 3.25 -9.62
CA ALA A 158 -11.90 2.65 -10.73
C ALA A 158 -12.71 1.51 -11.39
N CYS A 159 -13.39 0.68 -10.60
CA CYS A 159 -14.27 -0.39 -11.11
C CYS A 159 -15.42 0.18 -11.96
N LEU A 160 -16.13 1.18 -11.45
CA LEU A 160 -17.24 1.82 -12.15
C LEU A 160 -16.78 2.51 -13.46
N ALA A 161 -15.63 3.17 -13.41
CA ALA A 161 -15.06 3.83 -14.60
C ALA A 161 -14.57 2.85 -15.66
N SER A 162 -14.11 1.67 -15.26
CA SER A 162 -13.63 0.63 -16.17
C SER A 162 -14.72 -0.33 -16.68
N GLY A 163 -15.77 -0.52 -15.88
CA GLY A 163 -16.78 -1.57 -16.06
C GLY A 163 -16.28 -2.97 -15.68
N LYS A 164 -15.20 -3.07 -14.87
CA LYS A 164 -14.57 -4.32 -14.45
C LYS A 164 -14.58 -4.44 -12.93
N ASP A 165 -14.56 -5.68 -12.41
CA ASP A 165 -14.29 -5.91 -10.99
C ASP A 165 -12.83 -5.55 -10.62
N PHE A 166 -12.57 -5.39 -9.32
CA PHE A 166 -11.29 -4.91 -8.83
C PHE A 166 -10.12 -5.84 -9.17
N GLN A 167 -10.33 -7.15 -9.07
CA GLN A 167 -9.26 -8.13 -9.29
C GLN A 167 -8.91 -8.23 -10.78
N THR A 168 -9.92 -8.24 -11.66
CA THR A 168 -9.73 -8.16 -13.11
C THR A 168 -9.00 -6.87 -13.50
N LEU A 169 -9.40 -5.74 -12.91
CA LEU A 169 -8.77 -4.45 -13.18
C LEU A 169 -7.30 -4.43 -12.73
N LEU A 170 -7.00 -4.96 -11.54
CA LEU A 170 -5.63 -5.10 -11.04
C LEU A 170 -4.78 -5.99 -11.95
N GLU A 171 -5.35 -7.12 -12.38
CA GLU A 171 -4.66 -8.07 -13.27
C GLU A 171 -4.31 -7.42 -14.61
N GLU A 172 -5.29 -6.84 -15.29
CA GLU A 172 -5.12 -6.35 -16.66
C GLU A 172 -4.37 -5.02 -16.75
N GLU A 173 -4.53 -4.14 -15.76
CA GLU A 173 -3.98 -2.78 -15.84
C GLU A 173 -2.61 -2.64 -15.16
N ILE A 174 -2.29 -3.53 -14.21
CA ILE A 174 -1.03 -3.45 -13.47
C ILE A 174 -0.21 -4.73 -13.61
N LYS A 175 -0.78 -5.90 -13.26
CA LYS A 175 0.01 -7.14 -13.18
C LYS A 175 0.51 -7.62 -14.53
N GLN A 176 -0.37 -7.80 -15.50
CA GLN A 176 0.00 -8.29 -16.83
C GLN A 176 0.97 -7.34 -17.56
N PRO A 177 0.71 -6.00 -17.64
CA PRO A 177 1.62 -5.08 -18.32
C PRO A 177 3.03 -5.09 -17.72
N LEU A 178 3.15 -5.26 -16.40
CA LEU A 178 4.44 -5.25 -15.70
C LEU A 178 5.03 -6.65 -15.48
N GLY A 179 4.28 -7.71 -15.75
CA GLY A 179 4.69 -9.11 -15.51
C GLY A 179 4.85 -9.42 -14.03
N LEU A 180 3.92 -8.91 -13.18
CA LEU A 180 3.92 -9.18 -11.75
C LEU A 180 3.28 -10.53 -11.47
N LYS A 181 3.90 -11.32 -10.59
CA LYS A 181 3.45 -12.68 -10.26
C LYS A 181 2.84 -12.78 -8.88
N ASN A 182 3.37 -12.03 -7.92
CA ASN A 182 3.15 -12.17 -6.49
C ASN A 182 2.52 -10.91 -5.88
N LEU A 183 1.59 -10.27 -6.59
CA LEU A 183 0.80 -9.14 -6.09
C LEU A 183 -0.68 -9.51 -6.08
N TYR A 184 -1.32 -9.46 -4.91
CA TYR A 184 -2.74 -9.79 -4.75
C TYR A 184 -3.43 -8.83 -3.77
N VAL A 185 -4.72 -8.57 -4.04
CA VAL A 185 -5.71 -8.00 -3.12
C VAL A 185 -6.92 -8.91 -3.18
N GLY A 186 -7.21 -9.61 -2.08
CA GLY A 186 -8.08 -10.78 -2.13
C GLY A 186 -7.34 -11.98 -2.74
N ALA A 187 -6.31 -12.46 -2.04
CA ALA A 187 -5.49 -13.58 -2.52
C ALA A 187 -6.33 -14.87 -2.61
N PRO A 188 -6.13 -15.70 -3.64
CA PRO A 188 -6.69 -17.06 -3.65
C PRO A 188 -6.21 -17.85 -2.43
N LYS A 189 -6.99 -18.84 -1.98
CA LYS A 189 -6.71 -19.60 -0.77
C LYS A 189 -5.30 -20.22 -0.78
N GLU A 190 -4.91 -20.82 -1.90
CA GLU A 190 -3.61 -21.45 -2.09
C GLU A 190 -2.43 -20.47 -2.04
N VAL A 191 -2.66 -19.19 -2.30
CA VAL A 191 -1.70 -18.12 -2.12
C VAL A 191 -1.73 -17.62 -0.68
N ALA A 192 -2.93 -17.41 -0.12
CA ALA A 192 -3.12 -16.94 1.25
C ALA A 192 -2.41 -17.83 2.28
N GLU A 193 -2.42 -19.14 2.07
CA GLU A 193 -1.77 -20.15 2.92
C GLU A 193 -0.22 -20.07 2.89
N LYS A 194 0.36 -19.46 1.84
CA LYS A 194 1.83 -19.32 1.66
C LYS A 194 2.37 -17.95 2.05
N VAL A 195 1.51 -17.01 2.43
CA VAL A 195 1.94 -15.67 2.85
C VAL A 195 2.69 -15.77 4.17
N VAL A 196 3.85 -15.16 4.25
CA VAL A 196 4.66 -15.11 5.48
C VAL A 196 3.88 -14.43 6.61
N ASN A 197 3.86 -15.05 7.79
CA ASN A 197 3.23 -14.46 8.96
C ASN A 197 4.04 -13.27 9.50
N ILE A 198 3.32 -12.27 10.00
CA ILE A 198 3.93 -11.25 10.85
C ILE A 198 4.21 -11.88 12.21
N VAL A 199 5.46 -11.81 12.64
CA VAL A 199 5.92 -12.27 13.95
C VAL A 199 6.22 -11.06 14.84
N ASP A 200 6.01 -11.20 16.15
CA ASP A 200 6.27 -10.17 17.15
C ASP A 200 6.96 -10.75 18.39
N GLU A 201 7.63 -9.92 19.16
CA GLU A 201 7.98 -10.25 20.53
C GLU A 201 6.71 -10.31 21.39
N PRO A 202 6.66 -11.16 22.44
CA PRO A 202 5.49 -11.19 23.30
C PRO A 202 5.20 -9.78 23.82
N TYR A 203 4.10 -9.22 23.32
CA TYR A 203 3.49 -7.99 23.76
C TYR A 203 4.16 -6.66 23.38
N ILE A 204 3.97 -6.21 22.14
CA ILE A 204 4.03 -4.77 21.82
C ILE A 204 2.61 -4.20 21.98
N ASN A 205 2.44 -3.29 22.94
CA ASN A 205 1.20 -2.56 23.12
C ASN A 205 1.10 -1.51 22.01
N ASP A 206 0.47 -1.87 20.89
CA ASP A 206 0.12 -0.94 19.81
C ASP A 206 -1.11 -0.12 20.23
N GLY A 207 -0.89 0.91 21.03
CA GLY A 207 -1.92 1.75 21.65
C GLY A 207 -2.98 2.36 20.74
N ASP A 208 -2.84 2.22 19.42
CA ASP A 208 -3.76 2.83 18.44
C ASP A 208 -4.85 1.88 17.89
N PHE A 209 -4.77 0.58 18.15
CA PHE A 209 -5.78 -0.41 17.73
C PHE A 209 -6.02 -1.45 18.81
N ILE A 210 -6.48 -1.00 20.00
CA ILE A 210 -7.15 -1.92 20.92
C ILE A 210 -8.50 -2.22 20.27
N VAL A 211 -8.54 -3.30 19.53
CA VAL A 211 -9.73 -3.98 19.12
C VAL A 211 -10.49 -4.30 20.40
N ASP A 212 -11.73 -3.82 20.54
CA ASP A 212 -12.59 -4.20 21.65
C ASP A 212 -12.76 -5.72 21.60
N GLN A 213 -11.99 -6.45 22.43
CA GLN A 213 -11.77 -7.87 22.29
C GLN A 213 -13.05 -8.69 22.32
N GLU A 214 -14.06 -8.29 23.10
CA GLU A 214 -15.33 -9.03 23.15
C GLU A 214 -16.21 -8.76 21.92
N ARG A 215 -16.29 -7.50 21.51
CA ARG A 215 -17.06 -7.10 20.32
C ARG A 215 -16.50 -7.71 19.06
N ASP A 216 -15.19 -7.72 18.94
CA ASP A 216 -14.52 -8.07 17.69
C ASP A 216 -14.39 -9.59 17.50
N ILE A 217 -14.30 -10.35 18.61
CA ILE A 217 -14.41 -11.84 18.55
C ILE A 217 -15.80 -12.26 18.05
N LYS A 218 -16.86 -11.62 18.56
CA LYS A 218 -18.24 -11.90 18.10
C LYS A 218 -18.44 -11.54 16.63
N LYS A 219 -17.66 -10.60 16.10
CA LYS A 219 -17.66 -10.17 14.69
C LYS A 219 -16.66 -10.91 13.80
N GLY A 220 -15.99 -11.93 14.30
CA GLY A 220 -15.03 -12.72 13.53
C GLY A 220 -13.65 -12.05 13.35
N TRP A 221 -13.39 -10.93 14.02
CA TRP A 221 -12.07 -10.31 14.05
C TRP A 221 -11.10 -11.16 14.88
N CYS A 222 -9.82 -11.19 14.52
CA CYS A 222 -8.82 -11.89 15.31
C CYS A 222 -8.57 -11.17 16.65
N ARG A 223 -8.21 -11.94 17.66
CA ARG A 223 -7.72 -11.40 18.94
C ARG A 223 -6.36 -10.76 18.72
N GLY A 224 -6.16 -9.54 19.21
CA GLY A 224 -4.87 -8.88 19.21
C GLY A 224 -4.76 -7.70 18.25
N PRO A 225 -3.54 -7.20 18.02
CA PRO A 225 -3.28 -6.07 17.15
C PRO A 225 -3.75 -6.30 15.71
N PHE A 226 -4.01 -5.22 14.97
CA PHE A 226 -4.52 -5.25 13.59
C PHE A 226 -3.71 -6.13 12.63
N TYR A 227 -2.39 -6.23 12.81
CA TYR A 227 -1.55 -7.07 11.95
C TYR A 227 -1.85 -8.57 12.08
N GLN A 228 -2.41 -9.02 13.21
CA GLN A 228 -2.84 -10.42 13.39
C GLN A 228 -3.98 -10.81 12.45
N TRP A 229 -4.81 -9.86 12.02
CA TRP A 229 -5.79 -10.10 10.98
C TRP A 229 -5.13 -10.58 9.68
N MET A 230 -4.00 -9.98 9.29
CA MET A 230 -3.25 -10.39 8.10
C MET A 230 -2.49 -11.72 8.27
N ASN A 231 -2.43 -12.28 9.48
CA ASN A 231 -1.97 -13.65 9.73
C ASN A 231 -3.07 -14.70 9.55
N THR A 232 -4.30 -14.29 9.26
CA THR A 232 -5.42 -15.20 8.98
C THR A 232 -5.69 -15.29 7.47
N ASN A 233 -6.20 -16.46 7.02
CA ASN A 233 -6.65 -16.59 5.64
C ASN A 233 -7.76 -15.59 5.32
N LEU A 234 -8.66 -15.31 6.27
CA LEU A 234 -9.72 -14.32 6.10
C LEU A 234 -9.16 -12.94 5.74
N GLY A 235 -8.14 -12.45 6.46
CA GLY A 235 -7.50 -11.16 6.17
C GLY A 235 -6.84 -11.13 4.79
N ARG A 236 -6.12 -12.19 4.43
CA ARG A 236 -5.39 -12.30 3.15
C ARG A 236 -6.30 -12.47 1.95
N MET A 237 -7.44 -13.13 2.13
CA MET A 237 -8.47 -13.32 1.10
C MET A 237 -9.43 -12.13 0.99
N SER A 238 -9.44 -11.21 1.95
CA SER A 238 -10.29 -10.02 1.93
C SER A 238 -9.93 -9.08 0.78
N ILE A 239 -10.95 -8.52 0.12
CA ILE A 239 -10.77 -7.55 -0.96
C ILE A 239 -10.88 -6.14 -0.34
N ALA A 240 -9.83 -5.75 0.41
CA ALA A 240 -9.72 -4.45 1.06
C ALA A 240 -8.50 -3.66 0.51
N PRO A 241 -8.66 -2.89 -0.59
CA PRO A 241 -7.52 -2.29 -1.32
C PRO A 241 -6.78 -1.18 -0.56
N ALA A 242 -7.10 -1.01 0.71
CA ALA A 242 -6.38 -0.12 1.61
C ALA A 242 -5.41 -0.84 2.55
N ALA A 243 -5.55 -2.19 2.73
CA ALA A 243 -4.86 -2.88 3.80
C ALA A 243 -4.56 -4.37 3.56
N SER A 244 -5.36 -5.09 2.77
CA SER A 244 -5.23 -6.55 2.61
C SER A 244 -4.32 -7.00 1.47
N GLY A 245 -3.54 -6.08 0.88
CA GLY A 245 -2.57 -6.46 -0.13
C GLY A 245 -1.50 -7.41 0.42
N VAL A 246 -1.13 -8.38 -0.41
CA VAL A 246 0.02 -9.27 -0.18
C VAL A 246 0.89 -9.26 -1.43
N SER A 247 2.21 -9.17 -1.26
CA SER A 247 3.13 -9.09 -2.39
C SER A 247 4.57 -9.49 -2.03
N SER A 248 5.36 -9.85 -3.06
CA SER A 248 6.83 -9.81 -2.96
C SER A 248 7.34 -8.37 -3.10
N ALA A 249 8.53 -8.07 -2.55
CA ALA A 249 9.16 -6.77 -2.76
C ALA A 249 9.55 -6.55 -4.22
N MET A 250 9.87 -7.62 -4.96
CA MET A 250 10.16 -7.57 -6.39
C MET A 250 9.00 -6.96 -7.17
N ASP A 251 7.77 -7.40 -6.92
CA ASP A 251 6.61 -6.93 -7.66
C ASP A 251 6.20 -5.50 -7.27
N ILE A 252 6.35 -5.12 -6.00
CA ILE A 252 6.16 -3.73 -5.57
C ILE A 252 7.21 -2.82 -6.23
N ALA A 253 8.49 -3.22 -6.25
CA ALA A 253 9.55 -2.44 -6.88
C ALA A 253 9.32 -2.26 -8.38
N LYS A 254 8.90 -3.31 -9.10
CA LYS A 254 8.52 -3.24 -10.53
C LYS A 254 7.34 -2.30 -10.76
N HIS A 255 6.32 -2.32 -9.88
CA HIS A 255 5.20 -1.40 -9.96
C HIS A 255 5.69 0.05 -9.94
N TYR A 256 6.52 0.42 -8.96
CA TYR A 256 7.06 1.77 -8.86
C TYR A 256 8.13 2.09 -9.92
N ALA A 257 8.89 1.10 -10.41
CA ALA A 257 9.85 1.27 -11.50
C ALA A 257 9.17 1.63 -12.83
N SER A 258 7.88 1.28 -13.01
CA SER A 258 7.12 1.66 -14.20
C SER A 258 7.02 3.17 -14.40
N PHE A 259 7.16 3.97 -13.35
CA PHE A 259 7.15 5.43 -13.42
C PHE A 259 8.51 6.04 -13.85
N VAL A 260 9.58 5.24 -13.87
CA VAL A 260 10.95 5.69 -14.18
C VAL A 260 11.65 4.85 -15.25
N GLY A 261 10.92 4.08 -16.04
CA GLY A 261 11.45 3.43 -17.23
C GLY A 261 11.40 1.91 -17.28
N TYR A 262 10.80 1.25 -16.26
CA TYR A 262 10.55 -0.18 -16.34
C TYR A 262 9.32 -0.44 -17.22
N LYS A 263 9.53 -1.09 -18.38
CA LYS A 263 8.50 -1.34 -19.39
C LYS A 263 7.76 -0.06 -19.84
N LYS A 264 6.51 -0.22 -20.31
CA LYS A 264 5.65 0.93 -20.65
C LYS A 264 5.10 1.53 -19.35
N PRO A 265 5.19 2.85 -19.16
CA PRO A 265 4.60 3.51 -18.00
C PRO A 265 3.10 3.22 -17.88
N LEU A 266 2.62 2.95 -16.67
CA LEU A 266 1.19 2.75 -16.39
C LEU A 266 0.39 4.05 -16.54
N ILE A 267 1.02 5.19 -16.20
CA ILE A 267 0.51 6.54 -16.44
C ILE A 267 1.65 7.43 -16.92
N SER A 268 1.31 8.51 -17.64
CA SER A 268 2.29 9.49 -18.10
C SER A 268 2.84 10.33 -16.95
N LYS A 269 4.00 10.98 -17.19
CA LYS A 269 4.58 11.95 -16.25
C LYS A 269 3.61 13.08 -15.92
N ASN A 270 2.87 13.58 -16.90
CA ASN A 270 1.88 14.63 -16.71
C ASN A 270 0.74 14.17 -15.78
N GLN A 271 0.27 12.93 -15.94
CA GLN A 271 -0.74 12.37 -15.06
C GLN A 271 -0.22 12.16 -13.64
N LEU A 272 1.03 11.74 -13.49
CA LEU A 272 1.67 11.65 -12.18
C LEU A 272 1.75 13.02 -11.49
N ILE A 273 2.15 14.08 -12.20
CA ILE A 273 2.19 15.44 -11.66
C ILE A 273 0.80 15.85 -11.16
N LYS A 274 -0.26 15.63 -11.96
CA LYS A 274 -1.64 15.89 -11.51
C LYS A 274 -2.03 15.09 -10.25
N ALA A 275 -1.59 13.84 -10.15
CA ALA A 275 -1.84 13.03 -8.96
C ALA A 275 -1.15 13.56 -7.69
N LEU A 276 -0.12 14.41 -7.83
CA LEU A 276 0.63 15.01 -6.74
C LEU A 276 0.27 16.48 -6.47
N GLU A 277 -0.59 17.09 -7.29
CA GLU A 277 -0.96 18.51 -7.18
C GLU A 277 -1.67 18.87 -5.87
N ASP A 278 -2.43 17.94 -5.26
CA ASP A 278 -3.06 18.18 -3.97
C ASP A 278 -2.05 18.00 -2.82
N ASN A 279 -1.06 18.88 -2.78
CA ASN A 279 0.05 18.85 -1.83
C ASN A 279 -0.17 19.77 -0.61
N ARG A 280 -1.42 20.18 -0.34
CA ARG A 280 -1.78 21.13 0.73
C ARG A 280 -1.47 20.62 2.14
N PHE A 281 -1.48 19.30 2.31
CA PHE A 281 -1.31 18.68 3.61
C PHE A 281 0.09 18.07 3.74
N SER A 282 0.83 18.56 4.75
CA SER A 282 2.10 17.99 5.18
C SER A 282 1.88 17.20 6.47
N THR A 283 2.49 16.04 6.55
CA THR A 283 2.48 15.16 7.72
C THR A 283 3.92 14.83 8.11
N GLN A 284 4.13 14.15 9.23
CA GLN A 284 5.44 13.61 9.58
C GLN A 284 6.05 12.67 8.53
N TRP A 285 5.22 12.18 7.57
CA TRP A 285 5.62 11.30 6.47
C TRP A 285 5.84 12.05 5.14
N GLY A 286 5.88 13.37 5.16
CA GLY A 286 5.94 14.22 3.98
C GLY A 286 4.57 14.76 3.55
N TYR A 287 4.45 15.06 2.27
CA TYR A 287 3.23 15.60 1.66
C TYR A 287 2.25 14.51 1.25
N ARG A 288 0.99 14.90 1.00
CA ARG A 288 -0.06 14.04 0.47
C ARG A 288 -0.47 14.53 -0.91
N GLY A 289 -0.50 13.59 -1.87
CA GLY A 289 -1.16 13.73 -3.15
C GLY A 289 -2.43 12.87 -3.18
N TYR A 290 -2.93 12.63 -4.36
CA TYR A 290 -4.11 11.79 -4.58
C TYR A 290 -3.75 10.29 -4.43
N GLY A 291 -3.82 9.78 -3.19
CA GLY A 291 -3.54 8.39 -2.83
C GLY A 291 -2.07 8.05 -2.67
N TYR A 292 -1.16 9.01 -2.87
CA TYR A 292 0.27 8.85 -2.63
C TYR A 292 0.76 9.70 -1.46
N GLN A 293 1.73 9.17 -0.73
CA GLN A 293 2.63 9.93 0.12
C GLN A 293 3.82 10.38 -0.73
N PHE A 294 4.30 11.60 -0.56
CA PHE A 294 5.50 12.02 -1.29
C PHE A 294 6.35 13.04 -0.52
N SER A 295 7.59 13.17 -0.92
CA SER A 295 8.51 14.22 -0.47
C SER A 295 9.24 14.82 -1.67
N PHE A 296 9.48 16.12 -1.61
CA PHE A 296 10.30 16.79 -2.60
C PHE A 296 11.78 16.39 -2.44
N MET A 297 12.45 16.17 -3.55
CA MET A 297 13.86 15.77 -3.59
C MET A 297 14.79 16.96 -3.81
N ASP A 298 14.24 18.14 -4.13
CA ASP A 298 14.96 19.40 -4.31
C ASP A 298 14.30 20.52 -3.52
N ASN A 299 15.08 21.56 -3.21
CA ASN A 299 14.61 22.76 -2.49
C ASN A 299 13.62 23.60 -3.29
N ASP A 300 13.61 23.47 -4.63
CA ASP A 300 12.66 24.15 -5.53
C ASP A 300 11.24 23.58 -5.47
N LYS A 301 11.04 22.48 -4.72
CA LYS A 301 9.76 21.78 -4.57
C LYS A 301 9.10 21.43 -5.91
N SER A 302 9.88 21.00 -6.88
CA SER A 302 9.38 20.58 -8.17
C SER A 302 8.66 19.24 -8.07
N LEU A 303 7.41 19.14 -8.57
CA LEU A 303 6.61 17.90 -8.56
C LEU A 303 7.14 16.82 -9.51
N ASP A 304 8.08 17.16 -10.39
CA ASP A 304 8.74 16.18 -11.25
C ASP A 304 10.01 15.58 -10.63
N LYS A 305 10.40 16.05 -9.44
CA LYS A 305 11.55 15.60 -8.66
C LYS A 305 11.14 15.23 -7.25
N VAL A 306 10.43 14.15 -7.13
CA VAL A 306 9.84 13.67 -5.88
C VAL A 306 10.19 12.22 -5.62
N ARG A 307 10.14 11.85 -4.34
CA ARG A 307 10.01 10.46 -3.94
C ARG A 307 8.57 10.24 -3.48
N PHE A 308 7.83 9.38 -4.17
CA PHE A 308 6.43 9.11 -3.90
C PHE A 308 6.13 7.62 -3.82
N GLY A 309 5.07 7.27 -3.13
CA GLY A 309 4.61 5.90 -2.93
C GLY A 309 3.74 5.76 -1.71
N HIS A 310 3.84 4.66 -0.99
CA HIS A 310 3.09 4.48 0.25
C HIS A 310 3.79 3.54 1.24
N ASN A 311 3.71 3.88 2.54
CA ASN A 311 4.15 3.02 3.65
C ASN A 311 3.05 2.05 4.06
N GLY A 312 3.43 0.88 4.58
CA GLY A 312 2.56 -0.10 5.22
C GLY A 312 2.70 -0.08 6.75
N TYR A 313 1.66 -0.56 7.43
CA TYR A 313 1.56 -0.57 8.90
C TYR A 313 2.73 -1.29 9.60
N ASN A 314 3.22 -2.39 9.02
CA ASN A 314 4.35 -3.16 9.57
C ASN A 314 5.73 -2.62 9.18
N GLY A 315 5.80 -1.47 8.50
CA GLY A 315 7.04 -0.89 8.01
C GLY A 315 7.42 -1.32 6.59
N SER A 316 6.63 -2.16 5.93
CA SER A 316 6.74 -2.39 4.47
C SER A 316 6.51 -1.08 3.71
N PHE A 317 7.14 -0.91 2.56
CA PHE A 317 6.89 0.25 1.70
C PHE A 317 7.19 -0.05 0.23
N GLY A 318 6.63 0.80 -0.64
CA GLY A 318 7.01 0.93 -2.03
C GLY A 318 7.10 2.39 -2.42
N PHE A 319 8.22 2.80 -3.03
CA PHE A 319 8.45 4.17 -3.47
C PHE A 319 9.15 4.24 -4.82
N CYS A 320 8.89 5.32 -5.54
CA CYS A 320 9.63 5.78 -6.71
C CYS A 320 10.34 7.10 -6.39
N ASP A 321 11.60 7.24 -6.76
CA ASP A 321 12.37 8.48 -6.76
C ASP A 321 12.56 8.93 -8.20
N THR A 322 11.77 9.91 -8.63
CA THR A 322 11.76 10.40 -10.01
C THR A 322 13.01 11.19 -10.36
N LYS A 323 13.69 11.80 -9.36
CA LYS A 323 14.93 12.55 -9.58
C LYS A 323 16.10 11.64 -9.94
N ASN A 324 16.24 10.53 -9.20
CA ASN A 324 17.36 9.59 -9.37
C ASN A 324 16.98 8.38 -10.23
N GLU A 325 15.75 8.36 -10.76
CA GLU A 325 15.19 7.26 -11.57
C GLU A 325 15.26 5.90 -10.87
N LEU A 326 15.01 5.91 -9.54
CA LEU A 326 15.05 4.72 -8.69
C LEU A 326 13.65 4.31 -8.24
N SER A 327 13.45 3.02 -8.06
CA SER A 327 12.32 2.51 -7.29
C SER A 327 12.79 1.59 -6.18
N PHE A 328 12.04 1.57 -5.10
CA PHE A 328 12.35 0.83 -3.89
C PHE A 328 11.14 0.04 -3.41
N ALA A 329 11.37 -1.16 -2.94
CA ALA A 329 10.41 -1.90 -2.13
C ALA A 329 11.09 -2.59 -0.96
N PHE A 330 10.44 -2.53 0.19
CA PHE A 330 10.87 -3.19 1.41
C PHE A 330 9.71 -3.93 2.02
N ASN A 331 9.87 -5.23 2.22
CA ASN A 331 8.95 -6.09 2.95
C ASN A 331 9.64 -6.67 4.17
N LYS A 332 8.90 -6.84 5.25
CA LYS A 332 9.39 -7.44 6.49
C LYS A 332 8.28 -8.18 7.21
N ASN A 333 8.67 -9.16 8.02
CA ASN A 333 7.73 -9.94 8.81
C ASN A 333 7.80 -9.70 10.33
N TYR A 334 8.73 -8.88 10.80
CA TYR A 334 8.91 -8.65 12.23
C TYR A 334 8.29 -7.32 12.66
N LYS A 335 7.34 -7.36 13.60
CA LYS A 335 6.78 -6.18 14.25
C LYS A 335 7.64 -5.85 15.47
N SER A 336 8.39 -4.76 15.41
CA SER A 336 9.32 -4.31 16.46
C SER A 336 9.39 -2.78 16.47
N ASP A 337 9.65 -2.20 17.63
CA ASP A 337 9.99 -0.79 17.80
C ASP A 337 11.43 -0.44 17.37
N LYS A 338 12.30 -1.47 17.25
CA LYS A 338 13.71 -1.34 16.84
C LYS A 338 13.94 -1.48 15.34
N THR A 339 12.89 -1.41 14.54
CA THR A 339 12.91 -1.64 13.08
C THR A 339 13.87 -0.71 12.33
N ILE A 340 14.36 -1.20 11.18
CA ILE A 340 15.22 -0.41 10.27
C ILE A 340 14.45 0.30 9.15
N ASN A 341 13.12 0.16 9.07
CA ASN A 341 12.33 0.68 7.95
C ASN A 341 12.46 2.20 7.72
N GLY A 342 12.71 2.99 8.79
CA GLY A 342 12.98 4.42 8.68
C GLY A 342 14.40 4.78 8.25
N GLU A 343 15.34 3.85 8.37
CA GLU A 343 16.77 4.08 8.16
C GLU A 343 17.25 3.57 6.79
N ILE A 344 16.67 2.46 6.29
CA ILE A 344 17.21 1.70 5.15
C ILE A 344 17.37 2.53 3.88
N LEU A 345 16.45 3.44 3.58
CA LEU A 345 16.58 4.32 2.41
C LEU A 345 17.76 5.28 2.56
N ASN A 346 17.95 5.86 3.75
CA ASN A 346 19.08 6.78 4.01
C ASN A 346 20.41 6.02 3.93
N GLU A 347 20.48 4.82 4.49
CA GLU A 347 21.67 3.98 4.40
C GLU A 347 21.95 3.56 2.96
N PHE A 348 20.93 3.21 2.19
CA PHE A 348 21.08 2.92 0.76
C PHE A 348 21.68 4.09 -0.02
N TYR A 349 21.16 5.32 0.17
CA TYR A 349 21.74 6.50 -0.50
C TYR A 349 23.19 6.80 -0.10
N LYS A 350 23.62 6.44 1.11
CA LYS A 350 25.03 6.55 1.50
C LYS A 350 25.94 5.51 0.85
N MET A 351 25.34 4.38 0.39
CA MET A 351 26.08 3.29 -0.27
C MET A 351 26.23 3.50 -1.78
N LEU A 352 25.35 4.33 -2.39
CA LEU A 352 25.46 4.73 -3.80
C LEU A 352 26.71 5.56 -4.06
#